data_fcd2c568cc40d8c33f28c69c27b9e8a8
#
_entry.id   fcd2c568cc40d8c33f28c69c27b9e8a8
#
_cell.length_a   1.000
_cell.length_b   1.000
_cell.length_c   1.000
_cell.angle_alpha   90.00
_cell.angle_beta   90.00
_cell.angle_gamma   90.00
#
_symmetry.space_group_name_H-M   'P 1'
#
loop_
_entity.id
_entity.type
_entity.pdbx_description
1 polymer ?
#
loop_
_entity_poly.entity_id
_entity_poly.type
_entity_poly.pdbx_seq_one_letter_code
_entity_poly.pdbx_strand_id
1 'polypeptide(L)'
;MIRVMLADDHEVVRAGFKMILEQDPDLKVVAEAADGAQAYAIVAREKPDILLMDISMPPGQSGLVACEKITKDFPCTKVIILTMFAEPEYLFYTLRGGAAGYVLKNSSSEELLAAVHAVAEGGSYIQPKMMELLTKQLVKGGEEEDLSYQQLSNRELEVLQLLAKGFTNKEISEQIYLSVKTIEAHRSKIYRKLGLKTRADLVDYVLRHKLLNV
;
A
#
# COMPACT_ATOMS: atom_id res chain seq x y z
N MET A 1 -15.87 14.00 16.30
CA MET A 1 -14.46 13.58 16.59
C MET A 1 -14.19 12.32 15.80
N ILE A 2 -13.30 12.41 14.84
CA ILE A 2 -12.92 11.34 13.91
C ILE A 2 -11.88 10.45 14.58
N ARG A 3 -12.12 9.14 14.60
CA ARG A 3 -11.23 8.14 15.19
C ARG A 3 -10.22 7.68 14.12
N VAL A 4 -8.96 8.02 14.30
CA VAL A 4 -7.88 7.69 13.37
C VAL A 4 -7.00 6.57 13.94
N MET A 5 -6.61 5.63 13.11
CA MET A 5 -5.61 4.62 13.39
C MET A 5 -4.39 4.82 12.49
N LEU A 6 -3.19 4.56 13.02
CA LEU A 6 -1.93 4.62 12.28
C LEU A 6 -1.34 3.22 12.10
N ALA A 7 -0.85 2.91 10.90
CA ALA A 7 -0.12 1.68 10.62
C ALA A 7 1.16 2.00 9.82
N ASP A 8 2.31 1.81 10.44
CA ASP A 8 3.65 2.07 9.90
C ASP A 8 4.65 1.24 10.72
N ASP A 9 5.69 0.67 10.13
CA ASP A 9 6.69 -0.11 10.88
C ASP A 9 7.67 0.77 11.66
N HIS A 10 7.76 2.08 11.33
CA HIS A 10 8.64 3.02 11.99
C HIS A 10 7.92 3.77 13.14
N GLU A 11 8.30 3.47 14.38
CA GLU A 11 7.71 4.08 15.60
C GLU A 11 7.81 5.62 15.60
N VAL A 12 8.95 6.16 15.18
CA VAL A 12 9.18 7.62 15.13
C VAL A 12 8.24 8.29 14.13
N VAL A 13 7.97 7.62 13.01
CA VAL A 13 7.04 8.12 11.98
C VAL A 13 5.62 8.13 12.53
N ARG A 14 5.19 7.04 13.20
CA ARG A 14 3.86 7.01 13.86
C ARG A 14 3.72 8.10 14.91
N ALA A 15 4.73 8.29 15.77
CA ALA A 15 4.72 9.35 16.78
C ALA A 15 4.60 10.75 16.15
N GLY A 16 5.32 11.00 15.06
CA GLY A 16 5.24 12.27 14.33
C GLY A 16 3.85 12.53 13.75
N PHE A 17 3.26 11.56 13.06
CA PHE A 17 1.91 11.70 12.51
C PHE A 17 0.85 11.82 13.60
N LYS A 18 1.00 11.12 14.71
CA LYS A 18 0.11 11.28 15.87
C LYS A 18 0.13 12.71 16.40
N MET A 19 1.32 13.30 16.57
CA MET A 19 1.44 14.69 17.00
C MET A 19 0.78 15.67 16.02
N ILE A 20 0.89 15.46 14.72
CA ILE A 20 0.25 16.29 13.69
C ILE A 20 -1.27 16.15 13.77
N LEU A 21 -1.80 14.94 13.83
CA LEU A 21 -3.23 14.67 13.83
C LEU A 21 -3.90 15.21 15.11
N GLU A 22 -3.26 15.05 16.27
CA GLU A 22 -3.81 15.49 17.55
C GLU A 22 -3.71 17.02 17.80
N GLN A 23 -3.11 17.78 16.87
CA GLN A 23 -3.25 19.25 16.84
C GLN A 23 -4.66 19.69 16.40
N ASP A 24 -5.38 18.83 15.68
CA ASP A 24 -6.76 19.07 15.30
C ASP A 24 -7.70 18.49 16.36
N PRO A 25 -8.52 19.34 17.04
CA PRO A 25 -9.40 18.89 18.12
C PRO A 25 -10.50 17.91 17.67
N ASP A 26 -10.77 17.82 16.36
CA ASP A 26 -11.76 16.91 15.79
C ASP A 26 -11.17 15.52 15.49
N LEU A 27 -9.85 15.34 15.60
CA LEU A 27 -9.18 14.08 15.35
C LEU A 27 -8.66 13.44 16.64
N LYS A 28 -8.74 12.10 16.72
CA LYS A 28 -8.15 11.32 17.82
C LYS A 28 -7.48 10.07 17.30
N VAL A 29 -6.21 9.89 17.59
CA VAL A 29 -5.51 8.63 17.33
C VAL A 29 -5.92 7.61 18.39
N VAL A 30 -6.61 6.55 17.97
CA VAL A 30 -7.19 5.54 18.87
C VAL A 30 -6.38 4.24 18.93
N ALA A 31 -5.54 3.98 17.93
CA ALA A 31 -4.71 2.78 17.87
C ALA A 31 -3.53 2.95 16.90
N GLU A 32 -2.52 2.11 17.09
CA GLU A 32 -1.33 2.02 16.25
C GLU A 32 -1.03 0.56 15.91
N ALA A 33 -0.44 0.31 14.73
CA ALA A 33 0.05 -0.99 14.28
C ALA A 33 1.42 -0.85 13.62
N ALA A 34 2.22 -1.91 13.64
CA ALA A 34 3.53 -1.96 13.01
C ALA A 34 3.56 -2.77 11.71
N ASP A 35 2.49 -3.46 11.36
CA ASP A 35 2.35 -4.22 10.11
C ASP A 35 0.88 -4.37 9.70
N GLY A 36 0.65 -4.86 8.47
CA GLY A 36 -0.70 -5.01 7.92
C GLY A 36 -1.56 -6.07 8.62
N ALA A 37 -0.96 -7.11 9.22
CA ALA A 37 -1.71 -8.15 9.92
C ALA A 37 -2.20 -7.62 11.28
N GLN A 38 -1.35 -6.89 12.01
CA GLN A 38 -1.75 -6.17 13.22
C GLN A 38 -2.82 -5.12 12.91
N ALA A 39 -2.63 -4.36 11.81
CA ALA A 39 -3.61 -3.36 11.40
C ALA A 39 -4.99 -3.99 11.19
N TYR A 40 -5.08 -5.11 10.47
CA TYR A 40 -6.33 -5.82 10.27
C TYR A 40 -6.99 -6.27 11.58
N ALA A 41 -6.21 -6.87 12.49
CA ALA A 41 -6.72 -7.34 13.78
C ALA A 41 -7.23 -6.18 14.68
N ILE A 42 -6.52 -5.05 14.67
CA ILE A 42 -6.89 -3.88 15.46
C ILE A 42 -8.12 -3.18 14.85
N VAL A 43 -8.23 -3.05 13.53
CA VAL A 43 -9.43 -2.50 12.87
C VAL A 43 -10.68 -3.30 13.24
N ALA A 44 -10.59 -4.62 13.28
CA ALA A 44 -11.72 -5.49 13.68
C ALA A 44 -12.22 -5.18 15.11
N ARG A 45 -11.31 -4.82 16.03
CA ARG A 45 -11.61 -4.52 17.43
C ARG A 45 -12.01 -3.07 17.65
N GLU A 46 -11.20 -2.13 17.18
CA GLU A 46 -11.32 -0.70 17.48
C GLU A 46 -12.28 0.02 16.55
N LYS A 47 -12.50 -0.50 15.33
CA LYS A 47 -13.38 0.08 14.30
C LYS A 47 -13.12 1.58 14.12
N PRO A 48 -11.90 2.00 13.75
CA PRO A 48 -11.59 3.39 13.47
C PRO A 48 -12.37 3.89 12.24
N ASP A 49 -12.64 5.19 12.19
CA ASP A 49 -13.24 5.81 11.02
C ASP A 49 -12.24 5.86 9.86
N ILE A 50 -11.00 6.23 10.17
CA ILE A 50 -9.89 6.36 9.20
C ILE A 50 -8.71 5.49 9.66
N LEU A 51 -8.12 4.79 8.70
CA LEU A 51 -6.82 4.13 8.85
C LEU A 51 -5.82 4.80 7.91
N LEU A 52 -4.80 5.46 8.48
CA LEU A 52 -3.60 5.88 7.74
C LEU A 52 -2.63 4.72 7.73
N MET A 53 -2.21 4.25 6.55
CA MET A 53 -1.44 3.03 6.44
C MET A 53 -0.30 3.14 5.43
N ASP A 54 0.91 2.79 5.86
CA ASP A 54 2.04 2.65 4.95
C ASP A 54 1.90 1.42 4.04
N ILE A 55 2.50 1.50 2.86
CA ILE A 55 2.57 0.39 1.90
C ILE A 55 3.55 -0.69 2.36
N SER A 56 4.74 -0.27 2.83
CA SER A 56 5.87 -1.16 3.12
C SER A 56 6.13 -1.23 4.62
N MET A 57 5.79 -2.34 5.24
CA MET A 57 5.94 -2.57 6.69
C MET A 57 6.62 -3.91 6.99
N PRO A 58 7.91 -4.09 6.60
CA PRO A 58 8.64 -5.32 6.90
C PRO A 58 9.09 -5.37 8.39
N PRO A 59 9.24 -6.60 9.01
CA PRO A 59 8.70 -7.87 8.49
C PRO A 59 7.19 -7.96 8.72
N GLY A 60 6.44 -8.50 7.76
CA GLY A 60 5.01 -8.69 7.92
C GLY A 60 4.22 -8.50 6.63
N GLN A 61 2.92 -8.42 6.77
CA GLN A 61 2.04 -8.21 5.64
C GLN A 61 2.11 -6.76 5.14
N SER A 62 2.28 -6.56 3.83
CA SER A 62 2.28 -5.21 3.24
C SER A 62 0.95 -4.49 3.40
N GLY A 63 1.01 -3.15 3.44
CA GLY A 63 -0.18 -2.32 3.51
C GLY A 63 -1.12 -2.47 2.32
N LEU A 64 -0.62 -2.75 1.11
CA LEU A 64 -1.49 -2.99 -0.06
C LEU A 64 -2.38 -4.22 0.13
N VAL A 65 -1.81 -5.32 0.65
CA VAL A 65 -2.57 -6.54 0.92
C VAL A 65 -3.53 -6.35 2.09
N ALA A 66 -3.10 -5.62 3.12
CA ALA A 66 -3.95 -5.29 4.26
C ALA A 66 -5.10 -4.36 3.86
N CYS A 67 -4.83 -3.35 3.04
CA CYS A 67 -5.82 -2.42 2.50
C CYS A 67 -6.97 -3.17 1.80
N GLU A 68 -6.65 -4.04 0.84
CA GLU A 68 -7.64 -4.83 0.10
C GLU A 68 -8.53 -5.67 1.02
N LYS A 69 -7.97 -6.26 2.07
CA LYS A 69 -8.75 -7.04 3.06
C LYS A 69 -9.61 -6.13 3.94
N ILE A 70 -9.04 -5.06 4.47
CA ILE A 70 -9.72 -4.15 5.40
C ILE A 70 -10.88 -3.45 4.70
N THR A 71 -10.69 -2.94 3.50
CA THR A 71 -11.75 -2.25 2.74
C THR A 71 -12.91 -3.17 2.40
N LYS A 72 -12.61 -4.46 2.13
CA LYS A 72 -13.61 -5.49 1.87
C LYS A 72 -14.38 -5.91 3.12
N ASP A 73 -13.67 -6.19 4.21
CA ASP A 73 -14.25 -6.81 5.41
C ASP A 73 -14.80 -5.76 6.40
N PHE A 74 -14.27 -4.53 6.35
CA PHE A 74 -14.65 -3.41 7.23
C PHE A 74 -14.95 -2.13 6.42
N PRO A 75 -16.00 -2.07 5.61
CA PRO A 75 -16.27 -0.96 4.68
C PRO A 75 -16.54 0.38 5.36
N CYS A 76 -16.84 0.38 6.66
CA CYS A 76 -16.97 1.60 7.45
C CYS A 76 -15.63 2.27 7.77
N THR A 77 -14.53 1.50 7.84
CA THR A 77 -13.18 2.06 8.03
C THR A 77 -12.63 2.46 6.67
N LYS A 78 -12.33 3.74 6.48
CA LYS A 78 -11.73 4.25 5.24
C LYS A 78 -10.22 4.20 5.35
N VAL A 79 -9.56 3.68 4.31
CA VAL A 79 -8.11 3.57 4.26
C VAL A 79 -7.53 4.71 3.42
N ILE A 80 -6.58 5.44 4.00
CA ILE A 80 -5.72 6.39 3.30
C ILE A 80 -4.31 5.80 3.32
N ILE A 81 -3.74 5.57 2.15
CA ILE A 81 -2.34 5.15 2.04
C ILE A 81 -1.44 6.36 2.25
N LEU A 82 -0.48 6.19 3.15
CA LEU A 82 0.53 7.18 3.51
C LEU A 82 1.91 6.59 3.22
N THR A 83 2.59 7.07 2.17
CA THR A 83 3.76 6.39 1.61
C THR A 83 4.84 7.34 1.10
N MET A 84 6.07 6.86 0.95
CA MET A 84 7.15 7.58 0.26
C MET A 84 7.09 7.43 -1.27
N PHE A 85 6.31 6.48 -1.80
CA PHE A 85 6.29 6.14 -3.22
C PHE A 85 5.42 7.11 -4.01
N ALA A 86 6.03 7.75 -5.01
CA ALA A 86 5.35 8.67 -5.93
C ALA A 86 5.09 8.04 -7.32
N GLU A 87 5.36 6.75 -7.47
CA GLU A 87 5.17 6.03 -8.73
C GLU A 87 3.69 5.73 -8.97
N PRO A 88 3.15 6.02 -10.18
CA PRO A 88 1.75 5.79 -10.52
C PRO A 88 1.29 4.33 -10.36
N GLU A 89 2.21 3.38 -10.46
CA GLU A 89 1.97 1.95 -10.28
C GLU A 89 1.43 1.65 -8.89
N TYR A 90 2.00 2.26 -7.84
CA TYR A 90 1.52 2.08 -6.46
C TYR A 90 0.15 2.72 -6.25
N LEU A 91 -0.09 3.88 -6.84
CA LEU A 91 -1.41 4.51 -6.82
C LEU A 91 -2.47 3.59 -7.45
N PHE A 92 -2.16 2.95 -8.60
CA PHE A 92 -3.05 1.99 -9.25
C PHE A 92 -3.43 0.83 -8.32
N TYR A 93 -2.45 0.18 -7.70
CA TYR A 93 -2.70 -0.93 -6.77
C TYR A 93 -3.47 -0.49 -5.53
N THR A 94 -3.19 0.70 -5.02
CA THR A 94 -3.89 1.31 -3.88
C THR A 94 -5.38 1.53 -4.17
N LEU A 95 -5.69 2.19 -5.29
CA LEU A 95 -7.07 2.46 -5.69
C LEU A 95 -7.84 1.17 -6.00
N ARG A 96 -7.20 0.22 -6.68
CA ARG A 96 -7.76 -1.11 -6.93
C ARG A 96 -8.04 -1.87 -5.63
N GLY A 97 -7.21 -1.67 -4.60
CA GLY A 97 -7.41 -2.22 -3.26
C GLY A 97 -8.52 -1.55 -2.46
N GLY A 98 -9.19 -0.53 -3.02
CA GLY A 98 -10.33 0.16 -2.39
C GLY A 98 -9.94 1.26 -1.41
N ALA A 99 -8.68 1.74 -1.41
CA ALA A 99 -8.29 2.87 -0.60
C ALA A 99 -9.06 4.14 -1.01
N ALA A 100 -9.46 4.93 -0.03
CA ALA A 100 -10.14 6.21 -0.21
C ALA A 100 -9.17 7.38 -0.38
N GLY A 101 -7.88 7.19 -0.05
CA GLY A 101 -6.89 8.24 -0.20
C GLY A 101 -5.48 7.75 -0.46
N TYR A 102 -4.66 8.65 -1.05
CA TYR A 102 -3.24 8.46 -1.30
C TYR A 102 -2.49 9.75 -1.02
N VAL A 103 -1.60 9.74 -0.03
CA VAL A 103 -0.84 10.88 0.45
C VAL A 103 0.63 10.49 0.57
N LEU A 104 1.54 11.35 0.14
CA LEU A 104 2.97 11.13 0.33
C LEU A 104 3.40 11.52 1.76
N LYS A 105 4.28 10.74 2.38
CA LYS A 105 4.80 11.00 3.73
C LYS A 105 5.58 12.34 3.85
N ASN A 106 6.03 12.89 2.72
CA ASN A 106 6.70 14.20 2.66
C ASN A 106 5.75 15.37 2.35
N SER A 107 4.43 15.14 2.42
CA SER A 107 3.41 16.17 2.31
C SER A 107 3.42 17.09 3.54
N SER A 108 2.83 18.26 3.40
CA SER A 108 2.64 19.16 4.55
C SER A 108 1.60 18.60 5.54
N SER A 109 1.63 19.09 6.78
CA SER A 109 0.62 18.74 7.79
C SER A 109 -0.79 19.14 7.35
N GLU A 110 -0.93 20.27 6.68
CA GLU A 110 -2.20 20.79 6.16
C GLU A 110 -2.78 19.84 5.10
N GLU A 111 -1.95 19.31 4.19
CA GLU A 111 -2.37 18.33 3.18
C GLU A 111 -2.84 17.02 3.83
N LEU A 112 -2.14 16.54 4.85
CA LEU A 112 -2.52 15.33 5.58
C LEU A 112 -3.86 15.52 6.28
N LEU A 113 -4.04 16.63 7.01
CA LEU A 113 -5.30 16.93 7.69
C LEU A 113 -6.45 17.09 6.69
N ALA A 114 -6.23 17.80 5.58
CA ALA A 114 -7.24 17.94 4.52
C ALA A 114 -7.64 16.57 3.94
N ALA A 115 -6.69 15.66 3.74
CA ALA A 115 -6.98 14.31 3.27
C ALA A 115 -7.86 13.53 4.25
N VAL A 116 -7.55 13.60 5.56
CA VAL A 116 -8.32 12.91 6.61
C VAL A 116 -9.75 13.44 6.65
N HIS A 117 -9.95 14.76 6.64
CA HIS A 117 -11.29 15.37 6.66
C HIS A 117 -12.09 15.03 5.40
N ALA A 118 -11.50 15.18 4.21
CA ALA A 118 -12.18 14.87 2.95
C ALA A 118 -12.67 13.41 2.90
N VAL A 119 -11.85 12.47 3.39
CA VAL A 119 -12.22 11.05 3.42
C VAL A 119 -13.23 10.76 4.52
N ALA A 120 -13.16 11.42 5.68
CA ALA A 120 -14.13 11.27 6.77
C ALA A 120 -15.53 11.78 6.37
N GLU A 121 -15.61 12.78 5.49
CA GLU A 121 -16.85 13.28 4.90
C GLU A 121 -17.41 12.38 3.78
N GLY A 122 -16.75 11.26 3.51
CA GLY A 122 -17.19 10.29 2.49
C GLY A 122 -16.62 10.54 1.09
N GLY A 123 -15.73 11.52 0.94
CA GLY A 123 -15.00 11.77 -0.31
C GLY A 123 -13.80 10.83 -0.50
N SER A 124 -12.97 11.16 -1.49
CA SER A 124 -11.66 10.56 -1.71
C SER A 124 -10.60 11.65 -1.82
N TYR A 125 -9.36 11.33 -1.48
CA TYR A 125 -8.26 12.28 -1.58
C TYR A 125 -7.05 11.63 -2.28
N ILE A 126 -6.69 12.16 -3.42
CA ILE A 126 -5.43 11.86 -4.10
C ILE A 126 -4.67 13.16 -4.19
N GLN A 127 -3.45 13.16 -3.69
CA GLN A 127 -2.59 14.36 -3.74
C GLN A 127 -2.49 14.88 -5.19
N PRO A 128 -2.64 16.21 -5.45
CA PRO A 128 -2.71 16.77 -6.82
C PRO A 128 -1.56 16.34 -7.72
N LYS A 129 -0.34 16.27 -7.19
CA LYS A 129 0.85 15.79 -7.92
C LYS A 129 0.70 14.34 -8.42
N MET A 130 0.09 13.48 -7.63
CA MET A 130 -0.15 12.08 -8.02
C MET A 130 -1.24 11.96 -9.07
N MET A 131 -2.27 12.79 -8.99
CA MET A 131 -3.31 12.88 -10.01
C MET A 131 -2.74 13.36 -11.36
N GLU A 132 -1.83 14.33 -11.35
CA GLU A 132 -1.13 14.79 -12.55
C GLU A 132 -0.30 13.68 -13.20
N LEU A 133 0.43 12.90 -12.40
CA LEU A 133 1.23 11.77 -12.90
C LEU A 133 0.35 10.69 -13.51
N LEU A 134 -0.76 10.33 -12.85
CA LEU A 134 -1.72 9.35 -13.35
C LEU A 134 -2.35 9.82 -14.68
N THR A 135 -2.74 11.08 -14.75
CA THR A 135 -3.32 11.65 -15.98
C THR A 135 -2.31 11.65 -17.12
N LYS A 136 -1.06 12.01 -16.86
CA LYS A 136 0.01 11.93 -17.87
C LYS A 136 0.23 10.52 -18.37
N GLN A 137 0.19 9.50 -17.50
CA GLN A 137 0.32 8.11 -17.88
C GLN A 137 -0.87 7.66 -18.75
N LEU A 138 -2.10 8.01 -18.37
CA LEU A 138 -3.31 7.69 -19.15
C LEU A 138 -3.31 8.34 -20.54
N VAL A 139 -2.83 9.59 -20.65
CA VAL A 139 -2.76 10.32 -21.93
C VAL A 139 -1.60 9.82 -22.81
N LYS A 140 -0.47 9.42 -22.22
CA LYS A 140 0.68 8.85 -22.94
C LYS A 140 0.48 7.40 -23.38
N GLY A 141 -0.51 6.68 -22.89
CA GLY A 141 -0.80 5.26 -23.15
C GLY A 141 -1.13 4.89 -24.58
N GLY A 142 -0.56 5.61 -25.56
CA GLY A 142 -0.56 5.28 -26.99
C GLY A 142 0.76 4.70 -27.51
N GLU A 143 1.84 4.72 -26.71
CA GLU A 143 3.08 4.01 -27.01
C GLU A 143 3.08 2.73 -26.15
N GLU A 144 3.44 1.59 -26.71
CA GLU A 144 3.39 0.23 -26.13
C GLU A 144 4.04 0.11 -24.72
N GLU A 145 3.44 0.74 -23.71
CA GLU A 145 3.85 0.47 -22.32
C GLU A 145 3.33 -0.91 -21.93
N ASP A 146 4.24 -1.80 -21.57
CA ASP A 146 3.91 -3.11 -21.01
C ASP A 146 3.23 -2.96 -19.65
N LEU A 147 1.91 -2.90 -19.65
CA LEU A 147 1.07 -2.82 -18.44
C LEU A 147 0.74 -4.20 -17.86
N SER A 148 1.49 -5.26 -18.23
CA SER A 148 1.20 -6.62 -17.76
C SER A 148 1.28 -6.76 -16.22
N TYR A 149 2.05 -5.90 -15.53
CA TYR A 149 2.06 -5.84 -14.07
C TYR A 149 0.67 -5.57 -13.47
N GLN A 150 -0.22 -4.84 -14.16
CA GLN A 150 -1.57 -4.57 -13.69
C GLN A 150 -2.44 -5.83 -13.54
N GLN A 151 -2.03 -6.95 -14.16
CA GLN A 151 -2.69 -8.26 -14.02
C GLN A 151 -2.34 -8.96 -12.70
N LEU A 152 -1.31 -8.49 -11.99
CA LEU A 152 -0.93 -9.06 -10.71
C LEU A 152 -1.89 -8.64 -9.61
N SER A 153 -2.21 -9.55 -8.69
CA SER A 153 -2.86 -9.17 -7.42
C SER A 153 -1.87 -8.46 -6.50
N ASN A 154 -2.36 -7.75 -5.47
CA ASN A 154 -1.50 -7.12 -4.48
C ASN A 154 -0.56 -8.13 -3.81
N ARG A 155 -1.02 -9.38 -3.59
CA ARG A 155 -0.20 -10.46 -3.04
C ARG A 155 0.86 -10.97 -4.03
N GLU A 156 0.53 -11.05 -5.30
CA GLU A 156 1.50 -11.42 -6.34
C GLU A 156 2.56 -10.32 -6.52
N LEU A 157 2.19 -9.04 -6.43
CA LEU A 157 3.13 -7.93 -6.43
C LEU A 157 4.10 -8.01 -5.25
N GLU A 158 3.60 -8.23 -4.03
CA GLU A 158 4.42 -8.39 -2.83
C GLU A 158 5.43 -9.54 -2.99
N VAL A 159 4.99 -10.69 -3.48
CA VAL A 159 5.89 -11.84 -3.74
C VAL A 159 6.91 -11.51 -4.85
N LEU A 160 6.50 -10.83 -5.92
CA LEU A 160 7.38 -10.39 -7.01
C LEU A 160 8.51 -9.50 -6.47
N GLN A 161 8.20 -8.53 -5.62
CA GLN A 161 9.15 -7.61 -5.03
C GLN A 161 10.18 -8.33 -4.14
N LEU A 162 9.71 -9.26 -3.30
CA LEU A 162 10.60 -10.05 -2.44
C LEU A 162 11.51 -10.99 -3.25
N LEU A 163 11.01 -11.60 -4.31
CA LEU A 163 11.82 -12.39 -5.25
C LEU A 163 12.90 -11.52 -5.92
N ALA A 164 12.55 -10.29 -6.33
CA ALA A 164 13.49 -9.35 -6.95
C ALA A 164 14.58 -8.89 -5.98
N LYS A 165 14.24 -8.68 -4.70
CA LYS A 165 15.19 -8.38 -3.61
C LYS A 165 16.15 -9.54 -3.30
N GLY A 166 15.95 -10.71 -3.85
CA GLY A 166 16.86 -11.83 -3.70
C GLY A 166 16.40 -12.92 -2.74
N PHE A 167 15.30 -12.73 -2.02
CA PHE A 167 14.80 -13.72 -1.06
C PHE A 167 14.45 -15.06 -1.71
N THR A 168 14.70 -16.15 -0.98
CA THR A 168 14.27 -17.51 -1.33
C THR A 168 12.80 -17.72 -1.01
N ASN A 169 12.17 -18.74 -1.60
CA ASN A 169 10.77 -19.07 -1.29
C ASN A 169 10.55 -19.34 0.21
N LYS A 170 11.54 -19.90 0.91
CA LYS A 170 11.48 -20.16 2.34
C LYS A 170 11.50 -18.86 3.14
N GLU A 171 12.45 -17.98 2.87
CA GLU A 171 12.55 -16.66 3.53
C GLU A 171 11.29 -15.82 3.29
N ILE A 172 10.77 -15.81 2.06
CA ILE A 172 9.50 -15.15 1.75
C ILE A 172 8.35 -15.75 2.57
N SER A 173 8.27 -17.08 2.67
CA SER A 173 7.20 -17.77 3.43
C SER A 173 7.20 -17.38 4.90
N GLU A 174 8.39 -17.25 5.50
CA GLU A 174 8.57 -16.81 6.88
C GLU A 174 8.22 -15.32 7.06
N GLN A 175 8.64 -14.47 6.12
CA GLN A 175 8.44 -13.01 6.19
C GLN A 175 6.97 -12.59 6.07
N ILE A 176 6.20 -13.25 5.18
CA ILE A 176 4.81 -12.86 4.91
C ILE A 176 3.77 -13.87 5.39
N TYR A 177 4.22 -14.82 6.25
CA TYR A 177 3.36 -15.81 6.94
C TYR A 177 2.52 -16.67 6.00
N LEU A 178 3.14 -17.20 4.93
CA LEU A 178 2.54 -18.16 4.02
C LEU A 178 3.32 -19.47 3.96
N SER A 179 2.69 -20.55 3.48
CA SER A 179 3.43 -21.79 3.21
C SER A 179 4.36 -21.63 2.00
N VAL A 180 5.51 -22.34 2.01
CA VAL A 180 6.42 -22.38 0.85
C VAL A 180 5.68 -22.79 -0.43
N LYS A 181 4.76 -23.75 -0.33
CA LYS A 181 3.92 -24.20 -1.45
C LYS A 181 3.05 -23.06 -2.01
N THR A 182 2.55 -22.20 -1.13
CA THR A 182 1.76 -21.01 -1.56
C THR A 182 2.66 -20.01 -2.30
N ILE A 183 3.89 -19.79 -1.83
CA ILE A 183 4.85 -18.92 -2.51
C ILE A 183 5.21 -19.46 -3.89
N GLU A 184 5.44 -20.76 -4.02
CA GLU A 184 5.70 -21.42 -5.32
C GLU A 184 4.53 -21.25 -6.28
N ALA A 185 3.30 -21.37 -5.80
CA ALA A 185 2.11 -21.13 -6.61
C ALA A 185 2.00 -19.67 -7.08
N HIS A 186 2.27 -18.70 -6.20
CA HIS A 186 2.32 -17.28 -6.58
C HIS A 186 3.43 -17.02 -7.61
N ARG A 187 4.64 -17.52 -7.35
CA ARG A 187 5.77 -17.40 -8.30
C ARG A 187 5.39 -17.93 -9.69
N SER A 188 4.83 -19.13 -9.78
CA SER A 188 4.41 -19.72 -11.06
C SER A 188 3.38 -18.87 -11.79
N LYS A 189 2.41 -18.29 -11.07
CA LYS A 189 1.42 -17.37 -11.64
C LYS A 189 2.05 -16.08 -12.15
N ILE A 190 2.97 -15.49 -11.36
CA ILE A 190 3.71 -14.27 -11.73
C ILE A 190 4.48 -14.49 -13.03
N TYR A 191 5.30 -15.54 -13.09
CA TYR A 191 6.09 -15.86 -14.29
C TYR A 191 5.21 -16.02 -15.54
N ARG A 192 4.07 -16.71 -15.39
CA ARG A 192 3.12 -16.90 -16.48
C ARG A 192 2.44 -15.60 -16.91
N LYS A 193 1.98 -14.76 -15.96
CA LYS A 193 1.29 -13.50 -16.24
C LYS A 193 2.19 -12.47 -16.92
N LEU A 194 3.47 -12.44 -16.52
CA LEU A 194 4.45 -11.49 -17.02
C LEU A 194 5.32 -12.05 -18.18
N GLY A 195 5.10 -13.31 -18.58
CA GLY A 195 5.88 -13.94 -19.66
C GLY A 195 7.36 -14.17 -19.33
N LEU A 196 7.73 -14.18 -18.03
CA LEU A 196 9.11 -14.30 -17.57
C LEU A 196 9.58 -15.76 -17.60
N LYS A 197 10.86 -15.99 -17.88
CA LYS A 197 11.46 -17.34 -17.94
C LYS A 197 12.53 -17.55 -16.86
N THR A 198 13.28 -16.52 -16.53
CA THR A 198 14.39 -16.58 -15.58
C THR A 198 14.23 -15.58 -14.45
N ARG A 199 15.05 -15.76 -13.39
CA ARG A 199 15.10 -14.77 -12.30
C ARG A 199 15.71 -13.43 -12.78
N ALA A 200 16.62 -13.48 -13.75
CA ALA A 200 17.18 -12.27 -14.35
C ALA A 200 16.10 -11.46 -15.06
N ASP A 201 15.22 -12.11 -15.84
CA ASP A 201 14.07 -11.45 -16.49
C ASP A 201 13.16 -10.78 -15.45
N LEU A 202 12.95 -11.44 -14.30
CA LEU A 202 12.12 -10.91 -13.22
C LEU A 202 12.72 -9.64 -12.63
N VAL A 203 14.02 -9.64 -12.33
CA VAL A 203 14.73 -8.47 -11.78
C VAL A 203 14.70 -7.31 -12.76
N ASP A 204 15.02 -7.58 -14.03
CA ASP A 204 14.99 -6.57 -15.10
C ASP A 204 13.58 -5.98 -15.30
N TYR A 205 12.55 -6.83 -15.28
CA TYR A 205 11.16 -6.40 -15.35
C TYR A 205 10.79 -5.44 -14.21
N VAL A 206 11.11 -5.84 -12.97
CA VAL A 206 10.78 -5.05 -11.78
C VAL A 206 11.50 -3.70 -11.77
N LEU A 207 12.76 -3.65 -12.22
CA LEU A 207 13.51 -2.40 -12.33
C LEU A 207 12.96 -1.48 -13.43
N ARG A 208 12.62 -2.02 -14.60
CA ARG A 208 12.03 -1.23 -15.70
C ARG A 208 10.71 -0.59 -15.32
N HIS A 209 9.86 -1.31 -14.60
CA HIS A 209 8.53 -0.84 -14.18
C HIS A 209 8.54 -0.19 -12.80
N LYS A 210 9.70 0.11 -12.20
CA LYS A 210 9.83 0.76 -10.89
C LYS A 210 8.98 0.11 -9.78
N LEU A 211 8.83 -1.20 -9.83
CA LEU A 211 8.03 -1.97 -8.86
C LEU A 211 8.83 -2.39 -7.63
N LEU A 212 10.09 -2.00 -7.51
CA LEU A 212 10.95 -2.34 -6.38
C LEU A 212 10.92 -1.23 -5.33
N ASN A 213 10.46 -1.56 -4.13
CA ASN A 213 10.65 -0.74 -2.94
C ASN A 213 12.11 -0.87 -2.49
N VAL A 214 12.94 0.10 -2.75
CA VAL A 214 14.34 0.16 -2.29
C VAL A 214 14.45 1.10 -1.12
#